data_962fcff008364097350a1a6b697310a9
#
_entry.id   962fcff008364097350a1a6b697310a9
#
_cell.length_a   1.000
_cell.length_b   1.000
_cell.length_c   1.000
_cell.angle_alpha   90.00
_cell.angle_beta   90.00
_cell.angle_gamma   90.00
#
_symmetry.space_group_name_H-M   'P 1'
#
loop_
_entity.id
_entity.type
_entity.pdbx_description
1 polymer ?
#
loop_
_entity_poly.entity_id
_entity_poly.type
_entity_poly.pdbx_seq_one_letter_code
_entity_poly.pdbx_strand_id
1 'polypeptide(L)'
;MPAGMRGREGNMKKKLLGLVACVATLALSGALLAGCSGSGDKTGGDSADGKETLTVGFDQSYPPYGFVGDDGKYTGFDLDLAQAVCDKNGWELKLSAIDWDAKDALLAQGNINCIWNGFTMEGREDSYTFSEPYMLNGQVVVVKKSSGIASLADLAGKAVITQTDSAALEVLQGDKADLAATFASLETIGDYN
;
A
#
# COMPACT_ATOMS: atom_id res chain seq x y z
N MET A 1 42.49 -29.39 -35.47
CA MET A 1 42.16 -30.77 -35.93
C MET A 1 41.00 -31.26 -35.12
N PRO A 2 40.11 -32.01 -35.72
CA PRO A 2 38.68 -31.73 -35.69
C PRO A 2 37.84 -32.86 -35.07
N ALA A 3 36.57 -32.65 -35.20
CA ALA A 3 35.47 -33.63 -35.24
C ALA A 3 34.86 -33.98 -33.86
N GLY A 4 33.55 -34.10 -33.69
CA GLY A 4 32.55 -34.33 -34.68
C GLY A 4 31.14 -34.26 -34.09
N MET A 5 30.28 -33.86 -34.92
CA MET A 5 28.82 -33.92 -34.89
C MET A 5 28.28 -35.35 -34.68
N ARG A 6 27.09 -35.41 -34.07
CA ARG A 6 25.89 -36.19 -34.44
C ARG A 6 24.95 -36.17 -33.25
N GLY A 7 23.76 -35.63 -33.23
CA GLY A 7 22.70 -35.82 -34.20
C GLY A 7 21.88 -37.07 -33.86
N ARG A 8 20.71 -36.89 -33.26
CA ARG A 8 19.62 -37.84 -33.46
C ARG A 8 18.26 -37.19 -33.16
N GLU A 9 17.63 -36.89 -34.26
CA GLU A 9 16.17 -36.72 -34.38
C GLU A 9 15.45 -38.06 -34.12
N GLY A 10 14.19 -37.90 -33.76
CA GLY A 10 13.19 -38.93 -34.04
C GLY A 10 12.49 -39.45 -32.82
N ASN A 11 11.26 -39.13 -32.55
CA ASN A 11 10.18 -39.81 -33.19
C ASN A 11 8.82 -39.25 -32.75
N MET A 12 8.12 -38.72 -33.70
CA MET A 12 6.72 -38.38 -33.71
C MET A 12 5.91 -39.65 -34.08
N LYS A 13 4.95 -40.10 -33.25
CA LYS A 13 3.79 -40.88 -33.69
C LYS A 13 2.79 -40.97 -32.52
N LYS A 14 1.70 -40.14 -32.59
CA LYS A 14 0.33 -40.56 -33.00
C LYS A 14 -0.29 -41.75 -32.22
N LYS A 15 -1.36 -41.42 -31.50
CA LYS A 15 -2.63 -42.18 -31.36
C LYS A 15 -3.57 -41.23 -30.63
N LEU A 16 -4.45 -40.59 -31.18
CA LEU A 16 -5.74 -40.76 -31.90
C LEU A 16 -6.72 -41.79 -31.25
N LEU A 17 -7.90 -41.28 -30.99
CA LEU A 17 -9.20 -41.90 -30.82
C LEU A 17 -9.65 -42.27 -29.39
N GLY A 18 -10.75 -41.64 -29.03
CA GLY A 18 -11.65 -42.05 -27.96
C GLY A 18 -12.85 -41.08 -27.88
N LEU A 19 -13.65 -41.11 -28.96
CA LEU A 19 -14.95 -40.42 -29.07
C LEU A 19 -16.00 -41.26 -28.32
N VAL A 20 -16.67 -40.71 -27.32
CA VAL A 20 -18.01 -41.23 -26.92
C VAL A 20 -18.91 -40.02 -26.68
N ALA A 21 -19.85 -39.91 -27.57
CA ALA A 21 -21.01 -39.06 -27.48
C ALA A 21 -22.04 -39.70 -26.54
N CYS A 22 -22.69 -38.90 -25.70
CA CYS A 22 -24.02 -39.19 -25.20
C CYS A 22 -24.89 -37.94 -25.32
N VAL A 23 -25.95 -38.17 -26.07
CA VAL A 23 -26.94 -37.22 -26.55
C VAL A 23 -28.07 -37.09 -25.53
N ALA A 24 -28.49 -35.85 -25.33
CA ALA A 24 -29.85 -35.31 -25.12
C ALA A 24 -30.75 -35.83 -23.99
N THR A 25 -31.28 -34.89 -23.25
CA THR A 25 -32.74 -34.69 -23.18
C THR A 25 -33.11 -33.24 -22.85
N LEU A 26 -34.00 -32.70 -23.67
CA LEU A 26 -34.71 -31.43 -23.53
C LEU A 26 -35.65 -31.45 -22.32
N ALA A 27 -35.75 -30.32 -21.63
CA ALA A 27 -37.02 -29.84 -21.10
C ALA A 27 -37.05 -28.30 -21.11
N LEU A 28 -37.95 -27.76 -21.93
CA LEU A 28 -38.39 -26.38 -21.96
C LEU A 28 -38.97 -25.96 -20.61
N SER A 29 -38.59 -24.80 -20.14
CA SER A 29 -39.52 -23.89 -19.46
C SER A 29 -38.96 -22.49 -19.59
N GLY A 30 -39.64 -21.66 -20.35
CA GLY A 30 -39.32 -20.28 -20.55
C GLY A 30 -39.68 -19.38 -19.36
N ALA A 31 -38.91 -18.38 -19.15
CA ALA A 31 -39.39 -17.09 -18.63
C ALA A 31 -38.44 -16.00 -19.13
N LEU A 32 -38.99 -15.13 -19.93
CA LEU A 32 -38.43 -13.84 -20.33
C LEU A 32 -38.20 -12.96 -19.10
N LEU A 33 -37.03 -12.40 -18.95
CA LEU A 33 -36.84 -11.10 -18.34
C LEU A 33 -35.68 -10.41 -19.03
N ALA A 34 -36.04 -9.43 -19.82
CA ALA A 34 -35.15 -8.45 -20.37
C ALA A 34 -34.63 -7.56 -19.25
N GLY A 35 -33.38 -7.12 -19.36
CA GLY A 35 -33.04 -5.95 -18.58
C GLY A 35 -31.57 -5.75 -18.32
N CYS A 36 -31.00 -4.86 -19.10
CA CYS A 36 -29.96 -3.91 -18.76
C CYS A 36 -28.53 -4.43 -18.56
N SER A 37 -27.83 -4.37 -19.66
CA SER A 37 -26.42 -4.02 -19.76
C SER A 37 -26.11 -2.78 -18.89
N GLY A 38 -25.24 -2.95 -17.92
CA GLY A 38 -24.64 -1.90 -17.13
C GLY A 38 -23.29 -2.41 -16.68
N SER A 39 -22.27 -2.20 -17.52
CA SER A 39 -20.88 -2.33 -17.10
C SER A 39 -20.59 -1.26 -16.05
N GLY A 40 -20.51 -1.64 -14.81
CA GLY A 40 -19.99 -0.86 -13.71
C GLY A 40 -19.09 -1.77 -12.92
N ASP A 41 -17.83 -1.63 -13.15
CA ASP A 41 -16.78 -2.25 -12.34
C ASP A 41 -16.91 -1.70 -10.92
N LYS A 42 -17.47 -2.49 -10.01
CA LYS A 42 -17.55 -2.18 -8.59
C LYS A 42 -16.66 -3.15 -7.84
N THR A 43 -15.39 -2.80 -7.73
CA THR A 43 -14.54 -3.30 -6.66
C THR A 43 -14.83 -2.52 -5.38
N GLY A 44 -15.94 -2.84 -4.73
CA GLY A 44 -16.30 -2.38 -3.40
C GLY A 44 -16.69 -3.59 -2.58
N GLY A 45 -16.05 -3.81 -1.45
CA GLY A 45 -16.39 -4.86 -0.51
C GLY A 45 -17.84 -4.71 -0.05
N ASP A 46 -18.63 -5.72 -0.33
CA ASP A 46 -20.05 -5.79 0.01
C ASP A 46 -20.20 -5.94 1.52
N SER A 47 -20.57 -4.87 2.21
CA SER A 47 -20.97 -4.94 3.62
C SER A 47 -22.36 -5.60 3.70
N ALA A 48 -22.52 -6.51 4.63
CA ALA A 48 -23.78 -7.25 4.85
C ALA A 48 -25.00 -6.39 5.16
N ASP A 49 -24.81 -5.08 5.34
CA ASP A 49 -25.83 -4.10 5.73
C ASP A 49 -26.10 -3.03 4.63
N GLY A 50 -25.54 -3.19 3.43
CA GLY A 50 -25.72 -2.27 2.31
C GLY A 50 -25.04 -0.91 2.44
N LYS A 51 -24.19 -0.73 3.47
CA LYS A 51 -23.36 0.46 3.62
C LYS A 51 -22.07 0.34 2.82
N GLU A 52 -21.64 1.46 2.25
CA GLU A 52 -20.28 1.55 1.69
C GLU A 52 -19.24 1.41 2.81
N THR A 53 -18.17 0.67 2.56
CA THR A 53 -17.07 0.50 3.50
C THR A 53 -15.86 1.28 3.03
N LEU A 54 -15.31 2.14 3.89
CA LEU A 54 -14.01 2.78 3.70
C LEU A 54 -12.94 2.00 4.47
N THR A 55 -12.08 1.29 3.75
CA THR A 55 -10.92 0.62 4.34
C THR A 55 -9.72 1.56 4.30
N VAL A 56 -9.29 2.02 5.47
CA VAL A 56 -8.18 2.96 5.66
C VAL A 56 -6.92 2.21 6.02
N GLY A 57 -5.87 2.37 5.20
CA GLY A 57 -4.51 1.91 5.52
C GLY A 57 -3.76 2.97 6.32
N PHE A 58 -3.13 2.57 7.42
CA PHE A 58 -2.39 3.47 8.28
C PHE A 58 -1.22 2.77 8.99
N ASP A 59 -0.20 3.53 9.38
CA ASP A 59 0.90 3.07 10.24
C ASP A 59 0.45 3.11 11.70
N GLN A 60 0.40 1.93 12.36
CA GLN A 60 -0.01 1.82 13.76
C GLN A 60 1.07 2.23 14.77
N SER A 61 2.26 2.59 14.29
CA SER A 61 3.40 3.01 15.09
C SER A 61 3.67 4.51 14.99
N TYR A 62 2.63 5.31 14.66
CA TYR A 62 2.74 6.74 14.37
C TYR A 62 1.89 7.63 15.30
N PRO A 63 2.16 7.62 16.64
CA PRO A 63 1.44 8.50 17.55
C PRO A 63 1.83 9.97 17.33
N PRO A 64 0.91 10.94 17.49
CA PRO A 64 -0.48 10.78 17.96
C PRO A 64 -1.50 10.60 16.83
N TYR A 65 -1.08 10.27 15.60
CA TYR A 65 -1.94 10.25 14.42
C TYR A 65 -2.66 8.92 14.22
N GLY A 66 -1.93 7.80 14.23
CA GLY A 66 -2.45 6.45 14.18
C GLY A 66 -1.59 5.51 15.04
N PHE A 67 -2.17 4.87 16.04
CA PHE A 67 -1.41 4.00 16.94
C PHE A 67 -2.31 3.06 17.73
N VAL A 68 -1.71 2.12 18.46
CA VAL A 68 -2.40 1.25 19.40
C VAL A 68 -2.45 1.94 20.78
N GLY A 69 -3.64 2.21 21.27
CA GLY A 69 -3.85 2.79 22.59
C GLY A 69 -3.61 1.80 23.73
N ASP A 70 -3.67 2.28 24.98
CA ASP A 70 -3.48 1.46 26.18
C ASP A 70 -4.53 0.36 26.34
N ASP A 71 -5.68 0.51 25.68
CA ASP A 71 -6.78 -0.49 25.66
C ASP A 71 -6.61 -1.54 24.54
N GLY A 72 -5.51 -1.48 23.81
CA GLY A 72 -5.20 -2.37 22.69
C GLY A 72 -5.97 -2.08 21.40
N LYS A 73 -6.69 -0.96 21.32
CA LYS A 73 -7.43 -0.55 20.12
C LYS A 73 -6.67 0.49 19.32
N TYR A 74 -6.98 0.56 18.05
CA TYR A 74 -6.47 1.63 17.20
C TYR A 74 -7.11 2.96 17.57
N THR A 75 -6.28 3.98 17.69
CA THR A 75 -6.68 5.35 18.04
C THR A 75 -5.74 6.36 17.41
N GLY A 76 -6.11 7.63 17.43
CA GLY A 76 -5.28 8.73 16.96
C GLY A 76 -6.05 9.74 16.13
N PHE A 77 -5.44 10.89 15.94
CA PHE A 77 -6.08 12.03 15.27
C PHE A 77 -6.59 11.69 13.86
N ASP A 78 -5.79 10.99 13.07
CA ASP A 78 -6.16 10.63 11.70
C ASP A 78 -7.31 9.62 11.69
N LEU A 79 -7.32 8.68 12.63
CA LEU A 79 -8.35 7.65 12.74
C LEU A 79 -9.69 8.23 13.21
N ASP A 80 -9.65 9.19 14.15
CA ASP A 80 -10.83 9.93 14.60
C ASP A 80 -11.41 10.77 13.46
N LEU A 81 -10.55 11.38 12.64
CA LEU A 81 -10.96 12.14 11.47
C LEU A 81 -11.59 11.25 10.40
N ALA A 82 -11.01 10.08 10.16
CA ALA A 82 -11.57 9.07 9.25
C ALA A 82 -12.95 8.58 9.73
N GLN A 83 -13.11 8.34 11.03
CA GLN A 83 -14.41 7.98 11.60
C GLN A 83 -15.44 9.09 11.40
N ALA A 84 -15.08 10.35 11.65
CA ALA A 84 -15.98 11.49 11.46
C ALA A 84 -16.42 11.63 9.99
N VAL A 85 -15.53 11.34 9.03
CA VAL A 85 -15.91 11.33 7.60
C VAL A 85 -16.86 10.18 7.27
N CYS A 86 -16.61 8.99 7.81
CA CYS A 86 -17.51 7.85 7.62
C CYS A 86 -18.90 8.11 8.21
N ASP A 87 -18.95 8.64 9.43
CA ASP A 87 -20.23 8.99 10.09
C ASP A 87 -21.04 10.00 9.28
N LYS A 88 -20.36 11.02 8.74
CA LYS A 88 -20.98 12.06 7.92
C LYS A 88 -21.55 11.51 6.61
N ASN A 89 -20.93 10.50 6.02
CA ASN A 89 -21.33 9.90 4.76
C ASN A 89 -22.21 8.65 4.93
N GLY A 90 -22.41 8.17 6.15
CA GLY A 90 -23.12 6.93 6.43
C GLY A 90 -22.35 5.68 6.01
N TRP A 91 -21.03 5.76 5.92
CA TRP A 91 -20.13 4.66 5.58
C TRP A 91 -19.73 3.87 6.81
N GLU A 92 -19.26 2.65 6.59
CA GLU A 92 -18.58 1.85 7.60
C GLU A 92 -17.07 2.08 7.51
N LEU A 93 -16.42 2.40 8.64
CA LEU A 93 -14.97 2.52 8.72
C LEU A 93 -14.35 1.15 9.02
N LYS A 94 -13.39 0.73 8.20
CA LYS A 94 -12.52 -0.39 8.47
C LYS A 94 -11.08 0.08 8.55
N LEU A 95 -10.44 -0.14 9.70
CA LEU A 95 -9.04 0.21 9.92
C LEU A 95 -8.14 -0.98 9.58
N SER A 96 -7.12 -0.74 8.78
CA SER A 96 -6.11 -1.71 8.37
C SER A 96 -4.73 -1.18 8.71
N ALA A 97 -4.13 -1.69 9.78
CA ALA A 97 -2.72 -1.43 10.03
C ALA A 97 -1.88 -2.08 8.93
N ILE A 98 -0.93 -1.33 8.38
CA ILE A 98 -0.09 -1.77 7.27
C ILE A 98 1.38 -1.56 7.60
N ASP A 99 2.24 -2.38 7.01
CA ASP A 99 3.65 -2.07 6.89
C ASP A 99 3.81 -0.93 5.87
N TRP A 100 4.57 0.10 6.22
CA TRP A 100 4.59 1.33 5.43
C TRP A 100 5.14 1.13 4.01
N ASP A 101 6.09 0.26 3.82
CA ASP A 101 6.65 -0.10 2.52
C ASP A 101 5.69 -0.90 1.63
N ALA A 102 4.62 -1.47 2.20
CA ALA A 102 3.60 -2.20 1.46
C ALA A 102 2.43 -1.33 0.97
N LYS A 103 2.35 -0.05 1.35
CA LYS A 103 1.20 0.85 1.11
C LYS A 103 0.74 0.89 -0.34
N ASP A 104 1.69 0.98 -1.28
CA ASP A 104 1.40 1.13 -2.71
C ASP A 104 0.80 -0.14 -3.29
N ALA A 105 1.35 -1.29 -2.92
CA ALA A 105 0.84 -2.58 -3.35
C ALA A 105 -0.57 -2.85 -2.80
N LEU A 106 -0.83 -2.50 -1.54
CA LEU A 106 -2.13 -2.67 -0.90
C LEU A 106 -3.19 -1.75 -1.52
N LEU A 107 -2.82 -0.51 -1.85
CA LEU A 107 -3.70 0.44 -2.53
C LEU A 107 -4.00 -0.01 -3.97
N ALA A 108 -2.98 -0.38 -4.73
CA ALA A 108 -3.12 -0.83 -6.11
C ALA A 108 -3.94 -2.13 -6.24
N GLN A 109 -3.89 -3.02 -5.25
CA GLN A 109 -4.67 -4.26 -5.21
C GLN A 109 -6.09 -4.07 -4.68
N GLY A 110 -6.44 -2.87 -4.18
CA GLY A 110 -7.74 -2.60 -3.58
C GLY A 110 -7.94 -3.23 -2.20
N ASN A 111 -6.87 -3.66 -1.53
CA ASN A 111 -6.92 -4.17 -0.16
C ASN A 111 -7.23 -3.07 0.85
N ILE A 112 -6.86 -1.83 0.52
CA ILE A 112 -7.25 -0.60 1.18
C ILE A 112 -7.84 0.35 0.14
N ASN A 113 -8.77 1.22 0.56
CA ASN A 113 -9.37 2.22 -0.34
C ASN A 113 -8.56 3.52 -0.36
N CYS A 114 -7.91 3.83 0.74
CA CYS A 114 -7.05 4.99 0.87
C CYS A 114 -5.96 4.76 1.92
N ILE A 115 -4.92 5.57 1.86
CA ILE A 115 -3.93 5.74 2.91
C ILE A 115 -4.33 7.00 3.69
N TRP A 116 -4.48 6.89 5.01
CA TRP A 116 -4.79 8.01 5.87
C TRP A 116 -3.84 8.02 7.05
N ASN A 117 -2.82 8.82 6.90
CA ASN A 117 -1.69 8.92 7.82
C ASN A 117 -1.05 10.30 7.65
N GLY A 118 -0.05 10.65 8.43
CA GLY A 118 0.79 11.83 8.16
C GLY A 118 1.54 11.73 6.84
N PHE A 119 0.82 11.49 5.75
CA PHE A 119 1.38 11.20 4.42
C PHE A 119 1.70 12.50 3.69
N THR A 120 2.99 12.77 3.54
CA THR A 120 3.50 13.98 2.87
C THR A 120 3.09 13.97 1.39
N MET A 121 2.47 15.05 0.94
CA MET A 121 2.01 15.22 -0.44
C MET A 121 3.13 15.66 -1.37
N GLU A 122 3.98 16.58 -0.91
CA GLU A 122 5.04 17.20 -1.71
C GLU A 122 5.96 16.14 -2.33
N GLY A 123 6.14 16.25 -3.64
CA GLY A 123 6.95 15.32 -4.45
C GLY A 123 6.27 14.03 -4.85
N ARG A 124 4.99 13.83 -4.48
CA ARG A 124 4.20 12.61 -4.75
C ARG A 124 2.91 12.85 -5.52
N GLU A 125 2.69 14.08 -5.94
CA GLU A 125 1.44 14.52 -6.60
C GLU A 125 1.18 13.77 -7.91
N ASP A 126 2.22 13.34 -8.60
CA ASP A 126 2.11 12.57 -9.84
C ASP A 126 1.79 11.08 -9.60
N SER A 127 2.00 10.59 -8.37
CA SER A 127 1.85 9.17 -8.02
C SER A 127 0.53 8.86 -7.29
N TYR A 128 -0.07 9.87 -6.65
CA TYR A 128 -1.27 9.71 -5.84
C TYR A 128 -2.30 10.80 -6.10
N THR A 129 -3.56 10.46 -5.90
CA THR A 129 -4.62 11.45 -5.79
C THR A 129 -4.79 11.82 -4.32
N PHE A 130 -4.50 13.05 -3.97
CA PHE A 130 -4.60 13.57 -2.60
C PHE A 130 -5.92 14.31 -2.36
N SER A 131 -6.34 14.35 -1.09
CA SER A 131 -7.29 15.34 -0.61
C SER A 131 -6.65 16.72 -0.52
N GLU A 132 -7.44 17.75 -0.20
CA GLU A 132 -6.86 19.01 0.29
C GLU A 132 -6.03 18.74 1.55
N PRO A 133 -4.86 19.41 1.71
CA PRO A 133 -4.04 19.26 2.91
C PRO A 133 -4.82 19.71 4.16
N TYR A 134 -4.85 18.87 5.18
CA TYR A 134 -5.52 19.20 6.44
C TYR A 134 -4.54 19.52 7.57
N MET A 135 -3.22 19.37 7.31
CA MET A 135 -2.17 19.62 8.30
C MET A 135 -0.87 20.02 7.59
N LEU A 136 -0.10 20.89 8.23
CA LEU A 136 1.28 21.16 7.84
C LEU A 136 2.21 20.21 8.58
N ASN A 137 3.21 19.69 7.90
CA ASN A 137 4.28 18.89 8.51
C ASN A 137 5.66 19.39 8.08
N GLY A 138 6.69 18.87 8.73
CA GLY A 138 8.07 19.08 8.36
C GLY A 138 8.94 17.93 8.83
N GLN A 139 9.92 17.55 8.00
CA GLN A 139 10.88 16.53 8.39
C GLN A 139 11.87 17.10 9.40
N VAL A 140 12.09 16.41 10.51
CA VAL A 140 12.96 16.81 11.59
C VAL A 140 13.92 15.69 11.97
N VAL A 141 15.05 16.03 12.57
CA VAL A 141 15.99 15.08 13.14
C VAL A 141 15.83 15.08 14.65
N VAL A 142 15.53 13.91 15.21
CA VAL A 142 15.43 13.71 16.66
C VAL A 142 16.75 13.17 17.17
N VAL A 143 17.30 13.80 18.19
CA VAL A 143 18.57 13.42 18.80
C VAL A 143 18.46 13.40 20.33
N LYS A 144 19.32 12.61 20.98
CA LYS A 144 19.42 12.70 22.44
C LYS A 144 19.91 14.08 22.85
N LYS A 145 19.30 14.68 23.86
CA LYS A 145 19.72 16.01 24.39
C LYS A 145 21.20 16.05 24.75
N SER A 146 21.77 14.93 25.16
CA SER A 146 23.19 14.82 25.55
C SER A 146 24.13 14.57 24.35
N SER A 147 23.62 14.49 23.11
CA SER A 147 24.43 14.17 21.92
C SER A 147 25.39 15.30 21.50
N GLY A 148 25.10 16.54 21.90
CA GLY A 148 25.80 17.72 21.43
C GLY A 148 25.47 18.14 19.99
N ILE A 149 24.55 17.45 19.32
CA ILE A 149 24.08 17.78 17.99
C ILE A 149 23.07 18.94 18.12
N ALA A 150 23.36 20.07 17.50
CA ALA A 150 22.54 21.28 17.53
C ALA A 150 22.11 21.75 16.13
N SER A 151 22.76 21.23 15.09
CA SER A 151 22.49 21.59 13.70
C SER A 151 22.61 20.37 12.78
N LEU A 152 22.11 20.49 11.56
CA LEU A 152 22.26 19.44 10.55
C LEU A 152 23.75 19.17 10.19
N ALA A 153 24.61 20.16 10.29
CA ALA A 153 26.04 19.99 10.03
C ALA A 153 26.73 19.05 11.05
N ASP A 154 26.21 18.97 12.28
CA ASP A 154 26.74 18.11 13.33
C ASP A 154 26.44 16.61 13.10
N LEU A 155 25.62 16.32 12.09
CA LEU A 155 25.33 14.95 11.67
C LEU A 155 26.48 14.33 10.86
N ALA A 156 27.46 15.10 10.43
CA ALA A 156 28.62 14.58 9.72
C ALA A 156 29.32 13.49 10.56
N GLY A 157 29.58 12.34 9.94
CA GLY A 157 30.17 11.18 10.58
C GLY A 157 29.27 10.48 11.62
N LYS A 158 27.97 10.77 11.67
CA LYS A 158 27.00 10.07 12.53
C LYS A 158 26.24 9.01 11.74
N ALA A 159 25.82 7.95 12.43
CA ALA A 159 24.83 7.05 11.91
C ALA A 159 23.44 7.69 12.01
N VAL A 160 22.72 7.72 10.91
CA VAL A 160 21.36 8.28 10.79
C VAL A 160 20.43 7.14 10.36
N ILE A 161 19.26 7.08 10.97
CA ILE A 161 18.25 6.08 10.68
C ILE A 161 16.92 6.78 10.35
N THR A 162 16.19 6.26 9.40
CA THR A 162 14.85 6.75 9.04
C THR A 162 13.95 5.61 8.61
N GLN A 163 12.65 5.86 8.51
CA GLN A 163 11.70 4.85 8.06
C GLN A 163 11.88 4.60 6.55
N THR A 164 11.79 3.34 6.17
CA THR A 164 11.78 2.91 4.78
C THR A 164 10.62 3.60 4.05
N ASP A 165 10.87 4.06 2.82
CA ASP A 165 9.86 4.64 1.93
C ASP A 165 9.12 5.87 2.52
N SER A 166 9.80 6.59 3.42
CA SER A 166 9.32 7.82 4.05
C SER A 166 9.74 9.07 3.28
N ALA A 167 9.02 10.18 3.49
CA ALA A 167 9.39 11.47 2.95
C ALA A 167 10.77 11.95 3.44
N ALA A 168 11.17 11.58 4.68
CA ALA A 168 12.50 11.88 5.18
C ALA A 168 13.60 11.18 4.38
N LEU A 169 13.38 9.91 4.00
CA LEU A 169 14.32 9.18 3.15
C LEU A 169 14.44 9.83 1.77
N GLU A 170 13.31 10.20 1.16
CA GLU A 170 13.30 10.88 -0.14
C GLU A 170 14.08 12.21 -0.11
N VAL A 171 13.87 13.03 0.93
CA VAL A 171 14.62 14.27 1.13
C VAL A 171 16.12 14.01 1.25
N LEU A 172 16.52 12.95 1.97
CA LEU A 172 17.93 12.59 2.13
C LEU A 172 18.55 11.98 0.88
N GLN A 173 17.76 11.37 0.01
CA GLN A 173 18.20 10.84 -1.28
C GLN A 173 18.15 11.89 -2.42
N GLY A 174 17.37 12.95 -2.24
CA GLY A 174 17.15 14.04 -3.18
C GLY A 174 17.80 15.34 -2.72
N ASP A 175 16.98 16.29 -2.26
CA ASP A 175 17.38 17.68 -1.95
C ASP A 175 18.48 17.80 -0.89
N LYS A 176 18.64 16.80 -0.04
CA LYS A 176 19.66 16.73 1.02
C LYS A 176 20.67 15.61 0.82
N ALA A 177 20.86 15.13 -0.41
CA ALA A 177 21.80 14.06 -0.71
C ALA A 177 23.25 14.44 -0.32
N ASP A 178 23.64 15.71 -0.50
CA ASP A 178 24.96 16.23 -0.08
C ASP A 178 25.14 16.14 1.44
N LEU A 179 24.08 16.42 2.21
CA LEU A 179 24.10 16.24 3.67
C LEU A 179 24.21 14.75 4.02
N ALA A 180 23.40 13.92 3.40
CA ALA A 180 23.40 12.48 3.63
C ALA A 180 24.77 11.83 3.32
N ALA A 181 25.48 12.33 2.30
CA ALA A 181 26.82 11.88 1.96
C ALA A 181 27.88 12.17 3.06
N THR A 182 27.58 13.06 4.01
CA THR A 182 28.45 13.33 5.16
C THR A 182 28.26 12.34 6.32
N PHE A 183 27.19 11.57 6.33
CA PHE A 183 26.88 10.62 7.40
C PHE A 183 27.88 9.45 7.42
N ALA A 184 28.06 8.84 8.58
CA ALA A 184 28.80 7.57 8.65
C ALA A 184 27.98 6.42 8.04
N SER A 185 26.66 6.44 8.26
CA SER A 185 25.71 5.54 7.61
C SER A 185 24.32 6.21 7.55
N LEU A 186 23.54 5.85 6.53
CA LEU A 186 22.10 6.08 6.45
C LEU A 186 21.43 4.72 6.39
N GLU A 187 20.67 4.40 7.41
CA GLU A 187 19.98 3.12 7.56
C GLU A 187 18.47 3.33 7.53
N THR A 188 17.74 2.29 7.15
CA THR A 188 16.28 2.31 7.14
C THR A 188 15.68 1.22 8.01
N ILE A 189 14.53 1.51 8.61
CA ILE A 189 13.73 0.62 9.44
C ILE A 189 12.27 0.63 9.00
N GLY A 190 11.51 -0.40 9.31
CA GLY A 190 10.08 -0.47 8.98
C GLY A 190 9.24 0.52 9.77
N ASP A 191 9.53 0.67 11.06
CA ASP A 191 8.91 1.64 11.98
C ASP A 191 9.89 2.12 13.04
N TYR A 192 9.50 3.10 13.87
CA TYR A 192 10.35 3.69 14.90
C TYR A 192 10.16 3.06 16.30
N ASN A 193 9.46 1.94 16.44
CA ASN A 193 9.24 1.23 17.70
C ASN A 193 10.25 0.14 17.97
#